data_903be425d1b477f4d6690816835a4af8
#
_entry.id   903be425d1b477f4d6690816835a4af8
#
_cell.length_a   1.000
_cell.length_b   1.000
_cell.length_c   1.000
_cell.angle_alpha   90.00
_cell.angle_beta   90.00
_cell.angle_gamma   90.00
#
_symmetry.space_group_name_H-M   'P 1'
#
loop_
_entity.id
_entity.type
_entity.pdbx_description
1 polymer ?
#
loop_
_entity_poly.entity_id
_entity_poly.type
_entity_poly.pdbx_seq_one_letter_code
_entity_poly.pdbx_strand_id
1 'polypeptide(L)'
;MEMRTSPMNRRILAFLFATLLCAGAFAADSALVPVSQEALLERQAKGDATAYVLDVRSPEEYAAGHVPGAVNIPYDQVASRLAEVPKDKDVVLYCKSGRRAGIAAEALADQGYTRLQHLEGDMVAWVEKGRPVETPSDPAACVAALTAGQPAEPACASN
;
A
#
# COMPACT_ATOMS: atom_id res chain seq x y z
N MET A 1 28.01 23.99 -77.41
CA MET A 1 26.82 23.12 -77.22
C MET A 1 26.86 22.71 -75.74
N GLU A 2 26.30 23.55 -74.86
CA GLU A 2 26.39 23.42 -73.39
C GLU A 2 25.21 22.65 -72.89
N MET A 3 25.43 21.55 -72.22
CA MET A 3 24.39 20.81 -71.50
C MET A 3 24.23 21.38 -70.11
N ARG A 4 23.14 22.09 -69.89
CA ARG A 4 22.69 22.55 -68.56
C ARG A 4 22.21 21.38 -67.74
N THR A 5 22.95 21.03 -66.71
CA THR A 5 22.49 20.16 -65.64
C THR A 5 21.71 20.96 -64.60
N SER A 6 20.44 20.67 -64.45
CA SER A 6 19.55 21.23 -63.42
C SER A 6 20.00 20.78 -62.03
N PRO A 7 19.98 21.66 -61.00
CA PRO A 7 20.24 21.28 -59.65
C PRO A 7 18.97 20.61 -59.07
N MET A 8 19.12 19.33 -58.80
CA MET A 8 18.11 18.50 -58.15
C MET A 8 17.90 18.96 -56.69
N ASN A 9 16.67 19.24 -56.37
CA ASN A 9 16.15 19.79 -55.12
C ASN A 9 16.62 19.01 -53.86
N ARG A 10 17.59 19.57 -53.13
CA ARG A 10 18.08 19.10 -51.82
C ARG A 10 17.09 19.32 -50.66
N ARG A 11 15.81 19.56 -50.93
CA ARG A 11 14.79 19.90 -49.91
C ARG A 11 13.78 18.80 -49.57
N ILE A 12 13.89 17.59 -50.11
CA ILE A 12 12.91 16.51 -49.91
C ILE A 12 13.41 15.38 -49.00
N LEU A 13 14.60 15.48 -48.41
CA LEU A 13 15.13 14.41 -47.57
C LEU A 13 15.18 14.77 -46.06
N ALA A 14 14.35 15.70 -45.61
CA ALA A 14 14.37 16.17 -44.21
C ALA A 14 13.07 15.93 -43.40
N PHE A 15 12.16 15.07 -43.86
CA PHE A 15 10.86 14.88 -43.21
C PHE A 15 10.49 13.44 -42.84
N LEU A 16 11.45 12.54 -42.64
CA LEU A 16 11.12 11.16 -42.22
C LEU A 16 11.92 10.73 -40.98
N PHE A 17 12.17 11.62 -40.02
CA PHE A 17 12.70 11.25 -38.71
C PHE A 17 11.83 11.91 -37.60
N ALA A 18 10.51 11.78 -37.72
CA ALA A 18 9.58 12.14 -36.64
C ALA A 18 9.14 10.86 -35.94
N THR A 19 9.95 10.44 -34.94
CA THR A 19 9.49 10.13 -33.60
C THR A 19 8.35 9.12 -33.45
N LEU A 20 8.68 7.86 -33.45
CA LEU A 20 7.94 6.87 -32.69
C LEU A 20 8.57 6.82 -31.27
N LEU A 21 8.36 7.85 -30.47
CA LEU A 21 8.56 7.80 -29.03
C LEU A 21 7.36 7.04 -28.46
N CYS A 22 7.38 5.73 -28.59
CA CYS A 22 6.51 4.85 -27.86
C CYS A 22 6.90 5.01 -26.39
N ALA A 23 6.18 5.88 -25.67
CA ALA A 23 6.16 5.89 -24.24
C ALA A 23 5.63 4.52 -23.82
N GLY A 24 6.55 3.57 -23.59
CA GLY A 24 6.24 2.33 -22.90
C GLY A 24 5.71 2.72 -21.54
N ALA A 25 4.39 2.66 -21.37
CA ALA A 25 3.80 2.58 -20.06
C ALA A 25 4.34 1.27 -19.47
N PHE A 26 5.38 1.37 -18.66
CA PHE A 26 5.71 0.33 -17.71
C PHE A 26 4.49 0.27 -16.78
N ALA A 27 3.56 -0.64 -17.06
CA ALA A 27 2.69 -1.15 -16.03
C ALA A 27 3.65 -1.74 -14.99
N ALA A 28 3.89 -0.99 -13.92
CA ALA A 28 4.51 -1.53 -12.74
C ALA A 28 3.54 -2.65 -12.30
N ASP A 29 3.93 -3.88 -12.53
CA ASP A 29 3.32 -5.04 -11.90
C ASP A 29 3.56 -4.83 -10.40
N SER A 30 2.58 -4.25 -9.74
CA SER A 30 2.61 -3.99 -8.31
C SER A 30 2.36 -5.32 -7.61
N ALA A 31 3.30 -6.26 -7.80
CA ALA A 31 3.30 -7.50 -7.06
C ALA A 31 3.34 -7.14 -5.58
N LEU A 32 2.26 -7.46 -4.89
CA LEU A 32 2.12 -7.26 -3.46
C LEU A 32 3.23 -8.07 -2.76
N VAL A 33 4.20 -7.38 -2.16
CA VAL A 33 5.37 -8.02 -1.57
C VAL A 33 4.98 -8.73 -0.28
N PRO A 34 5.20 -10.04 -0.14
CA PRO A 34 4.88 -10.73 1.09
C PRO A 34 5.82 -10.28 2.22
N VAL A 35 5.27 -10.12 3.43
CA VAL A 35 6.02 -9.89 4.65
C VAL A 35 5.64 -10.93 5.68
N SER A 36 6.64 -11.60 6.27
CA SER A 36 6.39 -12.61 7.29
C SER A 36 5.92 -11.97 8.60
N GLN A 37 5.16 -12.73 9.39
CA GLN A 37 4.69 -12.28 10.69
C GLN A 37 5.85 -11.98 11.64
N GLU A 38 6.91 -12.76 11.56
CA GLU A 38 8.14 -12.58 12.34
C GLU A 38 8.82 -11.26 12.00
N ALA A 39 8.95 -10.94 10.69
CA ALA A 39 9.53 -9.69 10.24
C ALA A 39 8.71 -8.48 10.68
N LEU A 40 7.38 -8.57 10.64
CA LEU A 40 6.50 -7.51 11.13
C LEU A 40 6.67 -7.29 12.64
N LEU A 41 6.66 -8.37 13.44
CA LEU A 41 6.85 -8.29 14.90
C LEU A 41 8.22 -7.72 15.26
N GLU A 42 9.28 -8.09 14.52
CA GLU A 42 10.62 -7.54 14.72
C GLU A 42 10.66 -6.03 14.42
N ARG A 43 10.00 -5.58 13.34
CA ARG A 43 9.86 -4.15 13.01
C ARG A 43 9.12 -3.40 14.14
N GLN A 44 8.01 -3.94 14.62
CA GLN A 44 7.24 -3.35 15.72
C GLN A 44 8.07 -3.27 17.02
N ALA A 45 8.77 -4.33 17.38
CA ALA A 45 9.64 -4.37 18.56
C ALA A 45 10.78 -3.34 18.51
N LYS A 46 11.26 -3.01 17.30
CA LYS A 46 12.28 -1.97 17.06
C LYS A 46 11.69 -0.55 16.98
N GLY A 47 10.37 -0.39 17.07
CA GLY A 47 9.71 0.90 16.89
C GLY A 47 9.84 1.47 15.48
N ASP A 48 9.86 0.59 14.45
CA ASP A 48 9.99 1.02 13.06
C ASP A 48 8.77 1.83 12.60
N ALA A 49 8.92 3.15 12.60
CA ALA A 49 7.89 4.09 12.19
C ALA A 49 7.61 4.07 10.67
N THR A 50 8.40 3.33 9.88
CA THR A 50 8.19 3.23 8.42
C THR A 50 7.13 2.20 8.04
N ALA A 51 6.76 1.28 8.93
CA ALA A 51 5.68 0.34 8.72
C ALA A 51 4.33 0.98 9.12
N TYR A 52 3.35 0.83 8.25
CA TYR A 52 1.96 1.18 8.49
C TYR A 52 1.10 -0.06 8.29
N VAL A 53 0.56 -0.60 9.37
CA VAL A 53 -0.24 -1.84 9.33
C VAL A 53 -1.69 -1.49 9.07
N LEU A 54 -2.27 -2.02 8.00
CA LEU A 54 -3.63 -1.73 7.56
C LEU A 54 -4.50 -2.99 7.62
N ASP A 55 -5.44 -3.00 8.57
CA ASP A 55 -6.48 -4.02 8.66
C ASP A 55 -7.67 -3.65 7.77
N VAL A 56 -7.90 -4.43 6.73
CA VAL A 56 -8.99 -4.17 5.79
C VAL A 56 -10.23 -5.07 6.03
N ARG A 57 -10.34 -5.61 7.25
CA ARG A 57 -11.54 -6.34 7.70
C ARG A 57 -12.66 -5.37 8.10
N SER A 58 -13.81 -5.94 8.51
CA SER A 58 -14.87 -5.10 9.03
C SER A 58 -14.51 -4.51 10.42
N PRO A 59 -15.15 -3.40 10.82
CA PRO A 59 -14.93 -2.82 12.15
C PRO A 59 -15.20 -3.81 13.30
N GLU A 60 -16.18 -4.70 13.14
CA GLU A 60 -16.52 -5.70 14.14
C GLU A 60 -15.42 -6.78 14.26
N GLU A 61 -14.85 -7.22 13.12
CA GLU A 61 -13.71 -8.15 13.11
C GLU A 61 -12.46 -7.51 13.76
N TYR A 62 -12.22 -6.24 13.47
CA TYR A 62 -11.13 -5.47 14.07
C TYR A 62 -11.32 -5.29 15.58
N ALA A 63 -12.51 -4.90 16.03
CA ALA A 63 -12.84 -4.75 17.44
C ALA A 63 -12.74 -6.04 18.24
N ALA A 64 -13.01 -7.20 17.59
CA ALA A 64 -12.85 -8.51 18.22
C ALA A 64 -11.38 -8.91 18.42
N GLY A 65 -10.44 -8.21 17.78
CA GLY A 65 -9.00 -8.39 17.91
C GLY A 65 -8.27 -8.18 16.60
N HIS A 66 -7.15 -7.47 16.65
CA HIS A 66 -6.36 -7.09 15.49
C HIS A 66 -4.85 -7.18 15.77
N VAL A 67 -4.04 -7.09 14.71
CA VAL A 67 -2.57 -7.04 14.83
C VAL A 67 -2.18 -5.76 15.58
N PRO A 68 -1.30 -5.80 16.57
CA PRO A 68 -0.89 -4.63 17.35
C PRO A 68 -0.50 -3.44 16.46
N GLY A 69 -1.03 -2.25 16.80
CA GLY A 69 -0.77 -1.02 16.08
C GLY A 69 -1.39 -0.93 14.68
N ALA A 70 -2.28 -1.84 14.30
CA ALA A 70 -2.99 -1.76 13.03
C ALA A 70 -4.07 -0.67 13.03
N VAL A 71 -4.25 -0.02 11.89
CA VAL A 71 -5.36 0.91 11.63
C VAL A 71 -6.42 0.20 10.80
N ASN A 72 -7.70 0.38 11.12
CA ASN A 72 -8.78 -0.25 10.38
C ASN A 72 -9.39 0.66 9.33
N ILE A 73 -9.31 0.24 8.08
CA ILE A 73 -10.08 0.80 6.97
C ILE A 73 -10.66 -0.37 6.18
N PRO A 74 -11.96 -0.64 6.25
CA PRO A 74 -12.59 -1.72 5.48
C PRO A 74 -12.23 -1.65 4.00
N TYR A 75 -11.97 -2.80 3.36
CA TYR A 75 -11.47 -2.90 1.99
C TYR A 75 -12.29 -2.12 0.96
N ASP A 76 -13.60 -2.03 1.15
CA ASP A 76 -14.55 -1.30 0.31
C ASP A 76 -14.56 0.22 0.56
N GLN A 77 -13.89 0.69 1.62
CA GLN A 77 -13.74 2.09 1.97
C GLN A 77 -12.35 2.67 1.65
N VAL A 78 -11.36 1.82 1.38
CA VAL A 78 -9.97 2.26 1.14
C VAL A 78 -9.90 3.33 0.06
N ALA A 79 -10.59 3.14 -1.07
CA ALA A 79 -10.57 4.09 -2.18
C ALA A 79 -11.13 5.49 -1.82
N SER A 80 -12.03 5.56 -0.85
CA SER A 80 -12.62 6.83 -0.37
C SER A 80 -11.86 7.47 0.79
N ARG A 81 -10.96 6.72 1.45
CA ARG A 81 -10.23 7.12 2.66
C ARG A 81 -8.71 7.17 2.45
N LEU A 82 -8.26 7.40 1.23
CA LEU A 82 -6.84 7.43 0.85
C LEU A 82 -6.00 8.43 1.65
N ALA A 83 -6.60 9.53 2.10
CA ALA A 83 -5.91 10.54 2.90
C ALA A 83 -5.43 10.02 4.27
N GLU A 84 -5.98 8.90 4.74
CA GLU A 84 -5.61 8.26 6.00
C GLU A 84 -4.45 7.26 5.84
N VAL A 85 -4.13 6.88 4.59
CA VAL A 85 -3.05 5.92 4.30
C VAL A 85 -1.80 6.68 3.84
N PRO A 86 -0.69 6.64 4.58
CA PRO A 86 0.52 7.37 4.22
C PRO A 86 1.21 6.76 2.99
N LYS A 87 1.56 7.60 2.01
CA LYS A 87 2.25 7.16 0.77
C LYS A 87 3.75 6.94 0.94
N ASP A 88 4.33 7.52 1.96
CA ASP A 88 5.75 7.49 2.28
C ASP A 88 6.17 6.30 3.16
N LYS A 89 5.20 5.49 3.59
CA LYS A 89 5.43 4.30 4.44
C LYS A 89 5.26 2.98 3.67
N ASP A 90 5.79 1.90 4.23
CA ASP A 90 5.48 0.54 3.82
C ASP A 90 4.10 0.18 4.35
N VAL A 91 3.12 0.08 3.48
CA VAL A 91 1.75 -0.27 3.88
C VAL A 91 1.63 -1.79 3.91
N VAL A 92 1.57 -2.35 5.11
CA VAL A 92 1.39 -3.79 5.34
C VAL A 92 -0.09 -4.08 5.47
N LEU A 93 -0.70 -4.61 4.40
CA LEU A 93 -2.12 -4.96 4.37
C LEU A 93 -2.34 -6.38 4.89
N TYR A 94 -3.44 -6.56 5.61
CA TYR A 94 -3.95 -7.88 5.91
C TYR A 94 -5.48 -7.88 6.04
N CYS A 95 -6.07 -9.07 5.89
CA CYS A 95 -7.47 -9.27 6.22
C CYS A 95 -7.67 -10.57 7.02
N LYS A 96 -8.74 -11.34 6.79
CA LYS A 96 -8.92 -12.64 7.40
C LYS A 96 -8.01 -13.70 6.74
N SER A 97 -7.97 -13.74 5.38
CA SER A 97 -7.35 -14.81 4.58
C SER A 97 -6.84 -14.34 3.21
N GLY A 98 -6.49 -13.05 3.04
CA GLY A 98 -5.81 -12.47 1.88
C GLY A 98 -6.70 -11.84 0.80
N ARG A 99 -7.91 -12.35 0.54
CA ARG A 99 -8.74 -11.88 -0.57
C ARG A 99 -9.05 -10.37 -0.50
N ARG A 100 -9.53 -9.86 0.64
CA ARG A 100 -9.86 -8.44 0.83
C ARG A 100 -8.61 -7.57 0.81
N ALA A 101 -7.49 -8.10 1.32
CA ALA A 101 -6.19 -7.41 1.27
C ALA A 101 -5.73 -7.20 -0.18
N GLY A 102 -5.90 -8.19 -1.06
CA GLY A 102 -5.61 -8.05 -2.49
C GLY A 102 -6.45 -6.94 -3.15
N ILE A 103 -7.77 -6.93 -2.92
CA ILE A 103 -8.67 -5.89 -3.47
C ILE A 103 -8.25 -4.49 -2.99
N ALA A 104 -7.94 -4.33 -1.70
CA ALA A 104 -7.50 -3.05 -1.15
C ALA A 104 -6.14 -2.62 -1.71
N ALA A 105 -5.22 -3.56 -1.91
CA ALA A 105 -3.92 -3.29 -2.49
C ALA A 105 -4.03 -2.82 -3.96
N GLU A 106 -4.89 -3.42 -4.76
CA GLU A 106 -5.19 -2.96 -6.13
C GLU A 106 -5.71 -1.52 -6.11
N ALA A 107 -6.69 -1.22 -5.25
CA ALA A 107 -7.24 0.13 -5.12
C ALA A 107 -6.17 1.17 -4.71
N LEU A 108 -5.21 0.80 -3.85
CA LEU A 108 -4.09 1.65 -3.47
C LEU A 108 -3.09 1.81 -4.62
N ALA A 109 -2.74 0.72 -5.31
CA ALA A 109 -1.82 0.73 -6.44
C ALA A 109 -2.32 1.63 -7.57
N ASP A 110 -3.60 1.59 -7.90
CA ASP A 110 -4.26 2.47 -8.87
C ASP A 110 -4.14 3.96 -8.50
N GLN A 111 -3.96 4.27 -7.22
CA GLN A 111 -3.74 5.60 -6.69
C GLN A 111 -2.25 5.96 -6.51
N GLY A 112 -1.36 5.13 -7.07
CA GLY A 112 0.08 5.38 -7.09
C GLY A 112 0.82 5.03 -5.80
N TYR A 113 0.27 4.15 -4.96
CA TYR A 113 1.01 3.56 -3.85
C TYR A 113 1.94 2.48 -4.39
N THR A 114 3.23 2.58 -4.09
CA THR A 114 4.28 1.67 -4.60
C THR A 114 4.93 0.81 -3.54
N ARG A 115 4.63 1.06 -2.26
CA ARG A 115 5.23 0.36 -1.12
C ARG A 115 4.18 -0.47 -0.40
N LEU A 116 3.57 -1.42 -1.14
CA LEU A 116 2.50 -2.28 -0.65
C LEU A 116 3.06 -3.66 -0.29
N GLN A 117 2.74 -4.12 0.90
CA GLN A 117 3.14 -5.42 1.42
C GLN A 117 1.91 -6.19 1.91
N HIS A 118 1.98 -7.51 1.85
CA HIS A 118 0.92 -8.39 2.35
C HIS A 118 1.43 -9.22 3.52
N LEU A 119 0.73 -9.19 4.65
CA LEU A 119 1.04 -10.01 5.81
C LEU A 119 0.74 -11.48 5.51
N GLU A 120 1.78 -12.31 5.51
CA GLU A 120 1.64 -13.74 5.21
C GLU A 120 0.71 -14.45 6.19
N GLY A 121 -0.28 -15.14 5.62
CA GLY A 121 -1.26 -15.94 6.36
C GLY A 121 -2.33 -15.13 7.07
N ASP A 122 -2.29 -13.78 6.96
CA ASP A 122 -3.35 -12.90 7.45
C ASP A 122 -3.72 -13.17 8.93
N MET A 123 -4.93 -12.79 9.33
CA MET A 123 -5.38 -12.97 10.72
C MET A 123 -5.58 -14.44 11.11
N VAL A 124 -5.89 -15.32 10.16
CA VAL A 124 -6.05 -16.76 10.45
C VAL A 124 -4.74 -17.32 10.97
N ALA A 125 -3.64 -17.21 10.22
CA ALA A 125 -2.36 -17.73 10.66
C ALA A 125 -1.76 -16.94 11.85
N TRP A 126 -2.10 -15.64 11.97
CA TRP A 126 -1.69 -14.83 13.11
C TRP A 126 -2.21 -15.42 14.43
N VAL A 127 -3.50 -15.71 14.48
CA VAL A 127 -4.15 -16.29 15.67
C VAL A 127 -3.71 -17.75 15.89
N GLU A 128 -3.63 -18.56 14.83
CA GLU A 128 -3.18 -19.96 14.93
C GLU A 128 -1.78 -20.09 15.52
N LYS A 129 -0.89 -19.15 15.23
CA LYS A 129 0.46 -19.08 15.79
C LYS A 129 0.54 -18.45 17.18
N GLY A 130 -0.60 -18.08 17.78
CA GLY A 130 -0.65 -17.45 19.10
C GLY A 130 0.05 -16.10 19.17
N ARG A 131 0.03 -15.33 18.07
CA ARG A 131 0.63 -13.98 18.02
C ARG A 131 -0.16 -12.99 18.87
N PRO A 132 0.46 -11.89 19.36
CA PRO A 132 -0.24 -10.86 20.14
C PRO A 132 -1.42 -10.27 19.37
N VAL A 133 -2.52 -10.02 20.07
CA VAL A 133 -3.73 -9.40 19.52
C VAL A 133 -4.12 -8.25 20.42
N GLU A 134 -4.42 -7.09 19.83
CA GLU A 134 -4.99 -5.93 20.52
C GLU A 134 -6.49 -5.87 20.30
N THR A 135 -7.19 -5.27 21.28
CA THR A 135 -8.60 -4.91 21.16
C THR A 135 -8.77 -3.43 21.53
N PRO A 136 -9.76 -2.71 20.97
CA PRO A 136 -9.97 -1.30 21.25
C PRO A 136 -10.21 -0.96 22.73
N SER A 137 -10.54 -1.95 23.55
CA SER A 137 -10.72 -1.81 24.99
C SER A 137 -9.43 -1.98 25.80
N ASP A 138 -8.28 -2.21 25.16
CA ASP A 138 -7.00 -2.30 25.86
C ASP A 138 -6.44 -0.89 26.15
N PRO A 139 -6.42 -0.46 27.45
CA PRO A 139 -5.90 0.86 27.80
C PRO A 139 -4.41 1.03 27.44
N ALA A 140 -3.63 -0.06 27.40
CA ALA A 140 -2.22 -0.02 27.02
C ALA A 140 -2.03 0.30 25.55
N ALA A 141 -2.90 -0.24 24.68
CA ALA A 141 -2.91 0.08 23.26
C ALA A 141 -3.27 1.54 22.99
N CYS A 142 -4.26 2.08 23.72
CA CYS A 142 -4.64 3.48 23.64
C CYS A 142 -3.47 4.42 24.03
N VAL A 143 -2.77 4.14 25.10
CA VAL A 143 -1.62 4.93 25.55
C VAL A 143 -0.47 4.83 24.55
N ALA A 144 -0.19 3.66 24.01
CA ALA A 144 0.84 3.46 22.99
C ALA A 144 0.54 4.22 21.69
N ALA A 145 -0.71 4.21 21.22
CA ALA A 145 -1.14 4.95 20.04
C ALA A 145 -0.97 6.47 20.21
N LEU A 146 -1.33 7.00 21.36
CA LEU A 146 -1.19 8.43 21.67
C LEU A 146 0.30 8.86 21.76
N THR A 147 1.17 8.00 22.30
CA THR A 147 2.62 8.28 22.36
C THR A 147 3.33 8.15 21.02
N ALA A 148 2.82 7.31 20.11
CA ALA A 148 3.35 7.14 18.77
C ALA A 148 2.88 8.22 17.77
N GLY A 149 2.03 9.17 18.18
CA GLY A 149 1.47 10.20 17.30
C GLY A 149 0.51 9.66 16.24
N GLN A 150 -0.04 8.47 16.45
CA GLN A 150 -1.08 7.91 15.60
C GLN A 150 -2.43 8.56 15.91
N PRO A 151 -3.33 8.70 14.94
CA PRO A 151 -4.67 9.18 15.21
C PRO A 151 -5.32 8.27 16.27
N ALA A 152 -5.78 8.88 17.35
CA ALA A 152 -6.45 8.16 18.43
C ALA A 152 -7.68 7.44 17.85
N GLU A 153 -7.79 6.16 18.10
CA GLU A 153 -8.99 5.41 17.75
C GLU A 153 -10.22 5.99 18.49
N PRO A 154 -11.41 5.98 17.85
CA PRO A 154 -12.62 6.50 18.50
C PRO A 154 -12.93 5.80 19.82
N ALA A 155 -12.46 4.57 20.02
CA ALA A 155 -12.57 3.85 21.30
C ALA A 155 -11.67 4.41 22.41
N CYS A 156 -10.57 5.10 22.09
CA CYS A 156 -9.70 5.76 23.05
C CYS A 156 -10.20 7.14 23.51
N ALA A 157 -11.18 7.71 22.80
CA ALA A 157 -11.73 9.03 23.07
C ALA A 157 -12.92 9.03 24.04
N SER A 158 -13.37 7.87 24.50
CA SER A 158 -14.62 7.71 25.27
C SER A 158 -14.42 7.34 26.75
N ASN A 159 -13.27 7.72 27.34
CA ASN A 159 -13.08 7.57 28.81
C ASN A 159 -12.79 8.90 29.48
#